data_00b8658c90fa68d3a6e84be17dcc94c6
#
_entry.id   00b8658c90fa68d3a6e84be17dcc94c6
#
_cell.length_a   1.000
_cell.length_b   1.000
_cell.length_c   1.000
_cell.angle_alpha   90.00
_cell.angle_beta   90.00
_cell.angle_gamma   90.00
#
_symmetry.space_group_name_H-M   'P 1'
#
loop_
_entity.id
_entity.type
_entity.pdbx_description
1 polymer ?
#
loop_
_entity_poly.entity_id
_entity_poly.type
_entity_poly.pdbx_seq_one_letter_code
_entity_poly.pdbx_strand_id
1 'polypeptide(L)'
;SVEITIALHYLFNTPHDRLIWDVGHQCYPHKILTGRRQQMSGLRQQGGLSGFPKIAESEYDHFGAGHSSTSISAALGMAIATKAQGTDRKTVAIIGDGGMTAGMAYEALNHGGAINPDLLIILNDNEMSISPNVGAMSRYLSRIWSGKIYSTMREGSKKVLQKLPSAYELARRTEEHVKGMMVPGTLFEELGFSYFGPIDGHDLAEVMLLIKNLQQLSGPRLLHIVTRKGKGYAPAEEDACKFHGIGPFDPKTGQSAASGKPGYQSYTQIFSDWLVKKGTENPLLHAITPAMREGSGLVEFSQKFPERYHDVGIAEQHAVTLAAGMACEGLKPIVTIYSTFLQRAYDQLIHDVAIQGLDITFAVDRAGIVGADGATHTGSFDTSYCRCIPGLLLMVAANAEDMFELLNTAYQYPGPALLRYPRDSTVKPETINTTVAAEIGKGSLVREGADSVILVFGTLLDIALELGEELNLTVVNMRFIKPLDETLIKKMVSTHDNLITLEDSAIAGGAGSAVLEFLNLQQIQIRCLRLGLSDHFPSHGSREQVLQEYGMDIDGIRRSITEFTGEIEKIQRIPAK
;
A
#
# COMPACT_ATOMS: atom_id res chain seq x y z
N SER A 1 12.73 -9.50 15.50
CA SER A 1 11.30 -9.66 15.89
C SER A 1 10.96 -11.04 16.45
N VAL A 2 11.76 -12.11 16.15
CA VAL A 2 11.48 -13.46 16.68
C VAL A 2 11.54 -13.47 18.20
N GLU A 3 12.61 -12.94 18.80
CA GLU A 3 12.81 -12.85 20.23
C GLU A 3 11.71 -12.05 20.93
N ILE A 4 11.33 -10.91 20.34
CA ILE A 4 10.22 -10.07 20.84
C ILE A 4 8.92 -10.87 20.84
N THR A 5 8.63 -11.61 19.76
CA THR A 5 7.41 -12.41 19.65
C THR A 5 7.38 -13.53 20.71
N ILE A 6 8.50 -14.23 20.91
CA ILE A 6 8.62 -15.27 21.94
C ILE A 6 8.39 -14.67 23.33
N ALA A 7 9.04 -13.54 23.64
CA ALA A 7 8.90 -12.87 24.94
C ALA A 7 7.45 -12.46 25.21
N LEU A 8 6.77 -11.90 24.23
CA LEU A 8 5.37 -11.48 24.35
C LEU A 8 4.44 -12.66 24.60
N HIS A 9 4.54 -13.73 23.78
CA HIS A 9 3.69 -14.91 23.95
C HIS A 9 3.98 -15.70 25.25
N TYR A 10 5.19 -15.58 25.78
CA TYR A 10 5.54 -16.19 27.07
C TYR A 10 4.99 -15.41 28.27
N LEU A 11 4.97 -14.07 28.20
CA LEU A 11 4.65 -13.19 29.33
C LEU A 11 3.19 -12.71 29.37
N PHE A 12 2.50 -12.68 28.23
CA PHE A 12 1.11 -12.24 28.12
C PHE A 12 0.16 -13.42 27.92
N ASN A 13 -1.00 -13.34 28.54
CA ASN A 13 -2.03 -14.37 28.42
C ASN A 13 -2.89 -14.17 27.18
N THR A 14 -2.34 -14.48 25.99
CA THR A 14 -3.08 -14.39 24.72
C THR A 14 -3.98 -15.60 24.52
N PRO A 15 -5.18 -15.48 23.95
CA PRO A 15 -5.78 -14.29 23.32
C PRO A 15 -6.48 -13.31 24.26
N HIS A 16 -6.51 -13.53 25.60
CA HIS A 16 -7.11 -12.60 26.54
C HIS A 16 -6.45 -11.22 26.48
N ASP A 17 -5.11 -11.15 26.60
CA ASP A 17 -4.33 -9.95 26.37
C ASP A 17 -4.21 -9.65 24.87
N ARG A 18 -4.12 -8.38 24.50
CA ARG A 18 -4.14 -7.90 23.12
C ARG A 18 -2.76 -7.57 22.62
N LEU A 19 -2.28 -8.32 21.62
CA LEU A 19 -1.07 -8.02 20.88
C LEU A 19 -1.46 -7.49 19.49
N ILE A 20 -1.09 -6.23 19.20
CA ILE A 20 -1.41 -5.56 17.94
C ILE A 20 -0.13 -5.34 17.16
N TRP A 21 0.00 -6.05 16.04
CA TRP A 21 1.17 -6.01 15.17
C TRP A 21 1.00 -4.94 14.11
N ASP A 22 2.01 -4.06 13.98
CA ASP A 22 2.09 -3.14 12.85
C ASP A 22 2.72 -3.84 11.66
N VAL A 23 2.06 -3.69 10.49
CA VAL A 23 2.38 -4.36 9.24
C VAL A 23 2.39 -5.90 9.36
N GLY A 24 2.67 -6.62 8.30
CA GLY A 24 2.50 -8.07 8.29
C GLY A 24 3.78 -8.87 8.44
N HIS A 25 4.90 -8.37 7.92
CA HIS A 25 6.16 -9.11 7.88
C HIS A 25 6.77 -9.44 9.27
N GLN A 26 6.33 -8.76 10.32
CA GLN A 26 6.72 -9.03 11.70
C GLN A 26 5.90 -10.13 12.38
N CYS A 27 4.75 -10.53 11.82
CA CYS A 27 3.80 -11.43 12.46
C CYS A 27 4.00 -12.93 12.15
N TYR A 28 4.94 -13.33 11.32
CA TYR A 28 5.13 -14.75 10.98
C TYR A 28 5.48 -15.62 12.20
N PRO A 29 6.39 -15.22 13.10
CA PRO A 29 6.61 -15.95 14.36
C PRO A 29 5.34 -16.05 15.21
N HIS A 30 4.50 -14.98 15.25
CA HIS A 30 3.22 -14.99 15.92
C HIS A 30 2.27 -16.04 15.33
N LYS A 31 2.14 -16.12 14.00
CA LYS A 31 1.34 -17.16 13.34
C LYS A 31 1.82 -18.57 13.67
N ILE A 32 3.14 -18.79 13.70
CA ILE A 32 3.74 -20.08 14.04
C ILE A 32 3.40 -20.48 15.50
N LEU A 33 3.54 -19.56 16.45
CA LEU A 33 3.29 -19.81 17.87
C LEU A 33 1.80 -19.99 18.19
N THR A 34 0.91 -19.47 17.37
CA THR A 34 -0.54 -19.55 17.53
C THR A 34 -1.18 -20.69 16.70
N GLY A 35 -0.43 -21.77 16.48
CA GLY A 35 -0.94 -23.04 15.93
C GLY A 35 -0.94 -23.14 14.40
N ARG A 36 -0.50 -22.11 13.66
CA ARG A 36 -0.55 -22.06 12.19
C ARG A 36 0.75 -22.54 11.51
N ARG A 37 1.67 -23.16 12.26
CA ARG A 37 2.99 -23.61 11.74
C ARG A 37 2.88 -24.51 10.51
N GLN A 38 1.96 -25.48 10.52
CA GLN A 38 1.79 -26.43 9.42
C GLN A 38 1.22 -25.77 8.15
N GLN A 39 0.52 -24.67 8.29
CA GLN A 39 -0.12 -23.94 7.20
C GLN A 39 0.84 -22.91 6.55
N MET A 40 2.04 -22.71 7.12
CA MET A 40 3.00 -21.69 6.61
C MET A 40 3.47 -21.98 5.18
N SER A 41 3.43 -23.22 4.71
CA SER A 41 3.72 -23.57 3.30
C SER A 41 2.73 -22.95 2.31
N GLY A 42 1.51 -22.65 2.75
CA GLY A 42 0.47 -21.97 1.97
C GLY A 42 0.43 -20.44 2.18
N LEU A 43 1.45 -19.85 2.80
CA LEU A 43 1.48 -18.40 3.06
C LEU A 43 1.37 -17.59 1.77
N ARG A 44 0.42 -16.64 1.71
CA ARG A 44 0.12 -15.79 0.54
C ARG A 44 -0.35 -16.54 -0.72
N GLN A 45 -0.73 -17.82 -0.58
CA GLN A 45 -1.31 -18.62 -1.65
C GLN A 45 -2.82 -18.76 -1.47
N GLN A 46 -3.55 -18.95 -2.55
CA GLN A 46 -5.00 -19.10 -2.53
C GLN A 46 -5.44 -20.20 -1.54
N GLY A 47 -6.38 -19.87 -0.66
CA GLY A 47 -6.85 -20.77 0.39
C GLY A 47 -5.86 -21.02 1.55
N GLY A 48 -4.67 -20.40 1.50
CA GLY A 48 -3.66 -20.49 2.55
C GLY A 48 -3.71 -19.33 3.54
N LEU A 49 -2.61 -19.13 4.28
CA LEU A 49 -2.50 -18.05 5.27
C LEU A 49 -2.28 -16.69 4.61
N SER A 50 -2.94 -15.66 5.15
CA SER A 50 -2.67 -14.27 4.81
C SER A 50 -1.23 -13.88 5.17
N GLY A 51 -0.61 -13.04 4.36
CA GLY A 51 0.69 -12.42 4.64
C GLY A 51 0.68 -11.43 5.80
N PHE A 52 -0.51 -11.07 6.29
CA PHE A 52 -0.75 -10.07 7.33
C PHE A 52 -1.63 -10.64 8.44
N PRO A 53 -1.67 -10.02 9.65
CA PRO A 53 -2.67 -10.35 10.66
C PRO A 53 -4.09 -10.17 10.09
N LYS A 54 -4.95 -11.15 10.33
CA LYS A 54 -6.32 -11.16 9.83
C LYS A 54 -7.27 -11.72 10.89
N ILE A 55 -8.19 -10.91 11.38
CA ILE A 55 -9.13 -11.27 12.47
C ILE A 55 -9.89 -12.57 12.15
N ALA A 56 -10.32 -12.75 10.91
CA ALA A 56 -11.05 -13.95 10.48
C ALA A 56 -10.17 -15.22 10.40
N GLU A 57 -8.85 -15.10 10.54
CA GLU A 57 -7.91 -16.23 10.43
C GLU A 57 -7.63 -16.88 11.79
N SER A 58 -7.63 -16.09 12.87
CA SER A 58 -7.29 -16.58 14.20
C SER A 58 -7.82 -15.66 15.31
N GLU A 59 -8.26 -16.25 16.43
CA GLU A 59 -8.63 -15.51 17.65
C GLU A 59 -7.46 -14.73 18.26
N TYR A 60 -6.22 -15.04 17.88
CA TYR A 60 -5.01 -14.33 18.30
C TYR A 60 -4.72 -13.11 17.45
N ASP A 61 -5.35 -12.95 16.29
CA ASP A 61 -5.19 -11.80 15.39
C ASP A 61 -6.23 -10.74 15.76
N HIS A 62 -5.96 -9.97 16.82
CA HIS A 62 -6.93 -9.04 17.42
C HIS A 62 -7.25 -7.84 16.52
N PHE A 63 -6.37 -7.50 15.58
CA PHE A 63 -6.55 -6.43 14.61
C PHE A 63 -5.90 -6.78 13.29
N GLY A 64 -6.61 -6.58 12.19
CA GLY A 64 -6.07 -6.76 10.84
C GLY A 64 -5.06 -5.68 10.51
N ALA A 65 -3.99 -6.06 9.82
CA ALA A 65 -2.97 -5.12 9.37
C ALA A 65 -2.63 -5.35 7.88
N GLY A 66 -1.74 -4.55 7.34
CA GLY A 66 -1.31 -4.56 5.93
C GLY A 66 -0.76 -3.19 5.55
N HIS A 67 -1.47 -2.12 5.91
CA HIS A 67 -0.95 -0.76 5.95
C HIS A 67 -0.32 -0.47 7.29
N SER A 68 0.83 0.21 7.32
CA SER A 68 1.57 0.52 8.54
C SER A 68 0.92 1.61 9.39
N SER A 69 1.42 1.74 10.62
CA SER A 69 1.20 2.90 11.50
C SER A 69 -0.18 2.96 12.16
N THR A 70 -0.95 1.87 12.10
CA THR A 70 -2.30 1.78 12.70
C THR A 70 -2.28 1.15 14.10
N SER A 71 -1.21 0.46 14.48
CA SER A 71 -1.16 -0.37 15.69
C SER A 71 -1.36 0.41 16.98
N ILE A 72 -0.76 1.60 17.11
CA ILE A 72 -0.87 2.43 18.31
C ILE A 72 -2.32 2.91 18.49
N SER A 73 -2.95 3.42 17.43
CA SER A 73 -4.35 3.87 17.47
C SER A 73 -5.31 2.73 17.82
N ALA A 74 -5.12 1.55 17.20
CA ALA A 74 -5.94 0.38 17.47
C ALA A 74 -5.75 -0.11 18.92
N ALA A 75 -4.51 -0.19 19.40
CA ALA A 75 -4.20 -0.58 20.77
C ALA A 75 -4.74 0.44 21.80
N LEU A 76 -4.66 1.73 21.50
CA LEU A 76 -5.24 2.79 22.33
C LEU A 76 -6.75 2.61 22.47
N GLY A 77 -7.45 2.36 21.36
CA GLY A 77 -8.90 2.07 21.39
C GLY A 77 -9.22 0.83 22.23
N MET A 78 -8.41 -0.23 22.14
CA MET A 78 -8.58 -1.44 22.95
C MET A 78 -8.30 -1.19 24.44
N ALA A 79 -7.29 -0.39 24.79
CA ALA A 79 -6.99 -0.01 26.17
C ALA A 79 -8.13 0.83 26.79
N ILE A 80 -8.71 1.75 26.04
CA ILE A 80 -9.89 2.52 26.44
C ILE A 80 -11.08 1.58 26.70
N ALA A 81 -11.33 0.64 25.78
CA ALA A 81 -12.42 -0.33 25.92
C ALA A 81 -12.22 -1.25 27.14
N THR A 82 -11.00 -1.72 27.38
CA THR A 82 -10.63 -2.51 28.57
C THR A 82 -10.96 -1.77 29.86
N LYS A 83 -10.59 -0.49 29.95
CA LYS A 83 -10.91 0.36 31.10
C LYS A 83 -12.42 0.57 31.29
N ALA A 84 -13.14 0.83 30.19
CA ALA A 84 -14.60 1.03 30.23
C ALA A 84 -15.37 -0.24 30.63
N GLN A 85 -14.85 -1.42 30.24
CA GLN A 85 -15.42 -2.72 30.61
C GLN A 85 -15.01 -3.21 32.00
N GLY A 86 -14.07 -2.53 32.67
CA GLY A 86 -13.56 -2.93 33.99
C GLY A 86 -12.81 -4.28 33.97
N THR A 87 -12.18 -4.65 32.86
CA THR A 87 -11.37 -5.88 32.71
C THR A 87 -9.91 -5.61 33.02
N ASP A 88 -9.14 -6.66 33.32
CA ASP A 88 -7.70 -6.61 33.64
C ASP A 88 -6.79 -6.85 32.42
N ARG A 89 -7.38 -6.87 31.22
CA ARG A 89 -6.73 -7.17 29.95
C ARG A 89 -5.59 -6.21 29.65
N LYS A 90 -4.43 -6.74 29.31
CA LYS A 90 -3.28 -5.95 28.88
C LYS A 90 -3.30 -5.71 27.37
N THR A 91 -2.83 -4.53 26.96
CA THR A 91 -2.77 -4.15 25.55
C THR A 91 -1.35 -3.72 25.16
N VAL A 92 -0.83 -4.32 24.08
CA VAL A 92 0.52 -4.08 23.56
C VAL A 92 0.44 -3.77 22.08
N ALA A 93 1.02 -2.64 21.66
CA ALA A 93 1.26 -2.31 20.25
C ALA A 93 2.71 -2.60 19.90
N ILE A 94 2.94 -3.28 18.78
CA ILE A 94 4.29 -3.54 18.25
C ILE A 94 4.42 -2.81 16.93
N ILE A 95 5.32 -1.83 16.88
CA ILE A 95 5.53 -0.97 15.70
C ILE A 95 7.00 -0.90 15.34
N GLY A 96 7.29 -0.88 14.02
CA GLY A 96 8.64 -0.62 13.52
C GLY A 96 8.96 0.88 13.46
N ASP A 97 10.24 1.21 13.43
CA ASP A 97 10.76 2.57 13.30
C ASP A 97 10.28 3.27 12.02
N GLY A 98 10.17 2.54 10.89
CA GLY A 98 9.55 3.05 9.68
C GLY A 98 8.08 3.44 9.88
N GLY A 99 7.30 2.61 10.59
CA GLY A 99 5.90 2.90 10.92
C GLY A 99 5.72 4.11 11.84
N MET A 100 6.72 4.41 12.67
CA MET A 100 6.72 5.60 13.55
C MET A 100 6.89 6.92 12.78
N THR A 101 7.26 6.90 11.50
CA THR A 101 7.39 8.13 10.70
C THR A 101 6.06 8.69 10.19
N ALA A 102 4.98 7.92 10.24
CA ALA A 102 3.67 8.35 9.75
C ALA A 102 2.94 9.28 10.75
N GLY A 103 2.19 10.23 10.22
CA GLY A 103 1.40 11.18 11.01
C GLY A 103 0.46 10.51 12.01
N MET A 104 -0.23 9.44 11.61
CA MET A 104 -1.15 8.69 12.48
C MET A 104 -0.47 8.15 13.75
N ALA A 105 0.80 7.74 13.69
CA ALA A 105 1.54 7.31 14.87
C ALA A 105 1.72 8.47 15.86
N TYR A 106 2.05 9.67 15.37
CA TYR A 106 2.15 10.88 16.20
C TYR A 106 0.81 11.31 16.78
N GLU A 107 -0.25 11.27 16.00
CA GLU A 107 -1.62 11.55 16.47
C GLU A 107 -2.01 10.62 17.61
N ALA A 108 -1.71 9.33 17.48
CA ALA A 108 -1.99 8.34 18.51
C ALA A 108 -1.14 8.53 19.76
N LEU A 109 0.14 8.90 19.63
CA LEU A 109 1.01 9.23 20.76
C LEU A 109 0.52 10.49 21.47
N ASN A 110 0.20 11.54 20.75
CA ASN A 110 -0.32 12.78 21.33
C ASN A 110 -1.62 12.54 22.11
N HIS A 111 -2.57 11.80 21.55
CA HIS A 111 -3.82 11.45 22.23
C HIS A 111 -3.59 10.52 23.42
N GLY A 112 -2.78 9.47 23.25
CA GLY A 112 -2.47 8.50 24.29
C GLY A 112 -1.81 9.12 25.51
N GLY A 113 -0.86 10.03 25.31
CA GLY A 113 -0.21 10.76 26.42
C GLY A 113 -1.20 11.62 27.22
N ALA A 114 -2.16 12.26 26.53
CA ALA A 114 -3.15 13.12 27.17
C ALA A 114 -4.15 12.33 28.07
N ILE A 115 -4.54 11.11 27.67
CA ILE A 115 -5.57 10.33 28.38
C ILE A 115 -5.01 9.28 29.36
N ASN A 116 -3.69 9.10 29.38
CA ASN A 116 -2.97 8.22 30.29
C ASN A 116 -3.51 6.77 30.36
N PRO A 117 -3.56 6.02 29.23
CA PRO A 117 -4.08 4.66 29.17
C PRO A 117 -3.05 3.64 29.70
N ASP A 118 -3.50 2.48 30.16
CA ASP A 118 -2.59 1.34 30.42
C ASP A 118 -2.23 0.65 29.10
N LEU A 119 -1.22 1.22 28.42
CA LEU A 119 -0.77 0.80 27.09
C LEU A 119 0.75 0.63 27.06
N LEU A 120 1.22 -0.51 26.56
CA LEU A 120 2.63 -0.73 26.25
C LEU A 120 2.85 -0.65 24.74
N ILE A 121 3.72 0.26 24.31
CA ILE A 121 4.20 0.33 22.93
C ILE A 121 5.60 -0.27 22.88
N ILE A 122 5.82 -1.21 21.96
CA ILE A 122 7.14 -1.75 21.64
C ILE A 122 7.57 -1.18 20.31
N LEU A 123 8.57 -0.31 20.34
CA LEU A 123 9.25 0.21 19.17
C LEU A 123 10.38 -0.75 18.80
N ASN A 124 10.20 -1.47 17.69
CA ASN A 124 11.23 -2.35 17.11
C ASN A 124 12.04 -1.57 16.09
N ASP A 125 13.13 -0.98 16.52
CA ASP A 125 14.04 -0.19 15.70
C ASP A 125 15.07 -1.10 15.01
N ASN A 126 15.10 -1.09 13.70
CA ASN A 126 16.09 -1.80 12.88
C ASN A 126 16.70 -0.93 11.79
N GLU A 127 16.49 0.40 11.87
CA GLU A 127 16.97 1.43 10.95
C GLU A 127 16.47 1.24 9.51
N MET A 128 15.41 0.44 9.31
CA MET A 128 14.89 0.11 7.98
C MET A 128 13.37 0.05 7.95
N SER A 129 12.80 0.63 6.87
CA SER A 129 11.50 0.27 6.36
C SER A 129 11.63 -0.82 5.27
N ILE A 130 11.26 -0.56 4.03
CA ILE A 130 11.65 -1.38 2.87
C ILE A 130 13.12 -1.12 2.54
N SER A 131 13.49 0.14 2.35
CA SER A 131 14.84 0.70 2.26
C SER A 131 15.31 1.26 3.61
N PRO A 132 16.57 1.73 3.73
CA PRO A 132 17.02 2.48 4.90
C PRO A 132 16.08 3.64 5.21
N ASN A 133 15.73 3.82 6.48
CA ASN A 133 14.82 4.87 6.90
C ASN A 133 15.38 6.27 6.62
N VAL A 134 14.48 7.18 6.26
CA VAL A 134 14.80 8.58 5.98
C VAL A 134 14.24 9.52 7.06
N GLY A 135 14.76 10.74 7.08
CA GLY A 135 14.20 11.82 7.90
C GLY A 135 14.86 12.02 9.25
N ALA A 136 14.36 13.01 9.99
CA ALA A 136 14.92 13.44 11.27
C ALA A 136 14.65 12.42 12.39
N MET A 137 13.52 11.74 12.36
CA MET A 137 13.18 10.72 13.36
C MET A 137 14.16 9.54 13.32
N SER A 138 14.49 9.04 12.15
CA SER A 138 15.50 7.96 12.01
C SER A 138 16.85 8.40 12.59
N ARG A 139 17.30 9.61 12.24
CA ARG A 139 18.55 10.17 12.82
C ARG A 139 18.46 10.36 14.34
N TYR A 140 17.29 10.73 14.87
CA TYR A 140 17.07 10.85 16.30
C TYR A 140 17.21 9.50 17.01
N LEU A 141 16.54 8.44 16.50
CA LEU A 141 16.62 7.09 17.05
C LEU A 141 18.06 6.53 16.97
N SER A 142 18.75 6.68 15.83
CA SER A 142 20.15 6.26 15.68
C SER A 142 21.10 6.95 16.65
N ARG A 143 20.86 8.25 16.97
CA ARG A 143 21.65 8.97 17.98
C ARG A 143 21.44 8.42 19.40
N ILE A 144 20.22 8.00 19.71
CA ILE A 144 19.91 7.36 20.99
C ILE A 144 20.74 6.08 21.15
N TRP A 145 20.83 5.29 20.09
CA TRP A 145 21.55 4.02 20.08
C TRP A 145 23.09 4.19 20.07
N SER A 146 23.61 5.07 19.22
CA SER A 146 25.06 5.24 18.99
C SER A 146 25.78 6.11 20.02
N GLY A 147 25.05 6.82 20.89
CA GLY A 147 25.63 7.76 21.85
C GLY A 147 26.44 7.11 22.97
N LYS A 148 27.50 7.81 23.45
CA LYS A 148 28.25 7.41 24.66
C LYS A 148 27.35 7.21 25.89
N ILE A 149 26.17 7.82 25.87
CA ILE A 149 25.13 7.73 26.91
C ILE A 149 24.59 6.30 26.98
N TYR A 150 24.47 5.56 25.84
CA TYR A 150 24.02 4.17 25.81
C TYR A 150 24.92 3.26 26.67
N SER A 151 26.24 3.38 26.57
CA SER A 151 27.16 2.55 27.36
C SER A 151 27.04 2.81 28.88
N THR A 152 26.80 4.06 29.26
CA THR A 152 26.61 4.47 30.66
C THR A 152 25.23 4.03 31.18
N MET A 153 24.18 4.12 30.37
CA MET A 153 22.83 3.65 30.74
C MET A 153 22.74 2.13 30.80
N ARG A 154 23.41 1.38 29.91
CA ARG A 154 23.49 -0.08 29.94
C ARG A 154 24.09 -0.61 31.24
N GLU A 155 25.09 0.06 31.80
CA GLU A 155 25.67 -0.30 33.11
C GLU A 155 24.77 0.18 34.27
N GLY A 156 24.12 1.33 34.15
CA GLY A 156 23.20 1.88 35.16
C GLY A 156 21.89 1.11 35.24
N SER A 157 21.25 0.82 34.11
CA SER A 157 19.99 0.10 34.06
C SER A 157 20.10 -1.34 34.58
N LYS A 158 21.20 -2.04 34.31
CA LYS A 158 21.47 -3.37 34.90
C LYS A 158 21.49 -3.34 36.44
N LYS A 159 22.00 -2.25 37.03
CA LYS A 159 22.09 -2.11 38.51
C LYS A 159 20.77 -1.63 39.13
N VAL A 160 19.96 -0.81 38.44
CA VAL A 160 18.70 -0.27 38.95
C VAL A 160 17.54 -1.25 38.75
N LEU A 161 17.49 -1.97 37.64
CA LEU A 161 16.45 -2.95 37.33
C LEU A 161 16.50 -4.22 38.20
N GLN A 162 17.65 -4.48 38.85
CA GLN A 162 17.78 -5.56 39.84
C GLN A 162 17.20 -5.22 41.22
N LYS A 163 16.85 -3.95 41.48
CA LYS A 163 16.33 -3.48 42.77
C LYS A 163 14.99 -2.77 42.59
N LEU A 164 13.90 -3.47 42.90
CA LEU A 164 12.52 -3.02 43.22
C LEU A 164 11.88 -1.81 42.48
N PRO A 165 10.58 -1.90 42.11
CA PRO A 165 9.81 -0.85 41.41
C PRO A 165 9.78 0.51 42.10
N SER A 166 9.84 0.55 43.45
CA SER A 166 9.82 1.77 44.26
C SER A 166 11.07 2.64 44.12
N ALA A 167 12.22 2.05 43.76
CA ALA A 167 13.45 2.81 43.54
C ALA A 167 13.46 3.57 42.21
N TYR A 168 12.68 3.11 41.21
CA TYR A 168 12.58 3.75 39.90
C TYR A 168 11.78 5.07 39.97
N GLU A 169 10.64 5.11 40.69
CA GLU A 169 9.87 6.35 40.87
C GLU A 169 10.65 7.41 41.64
N LEU A 170 11.47 6.98 42.62
CA LEU A 170 12.32 7.90 43.39
C LEU A 170 13.49 8.41 42.51
N ALA A 171 14.10 7.55 41.72
CA ALA A 171 15.15 7.92 40.77
C ALA A 171 14.63 8.89 39.69
N ARG A 172 13.44 8.66 39.15
CA ARG A 172 12.78 9.53 38.17
C ARG A 172 12.54 10.96 38.71
N ARG A 173 12.06 11.10 39.96
CA ARG A 173 11.86 12.43 40.59
C ARG A 173 13.15 13.16 40.89
N THR A 174 14.25 12.43 41.10
CA THR A 174 15.58 13.03 41.34
C THR A 174 16.26 13.42 40.00
N GLU A 175 16.03 12.68 38.92
CA GLU A 175 16.52 12.98 37.56
C GLU A 175 15.82 14.21 36.93
N GLU A 176 14.55 14.46 37.22
CA GLU A 176 13.83 15.65 36.74
C GLU A 176 14.51 16.97 37.14
N HIS A 177 15.28 16.97 38.22
CA HIS A 177 16.02 18.16 38.70
C HIS A 177 17.44 18.30 38.11
N VAL A 178 17.99 17.29 37.42
CA VAL A 178 19.33 17.30 36.79
C VAL A 178 19.26 17.46 35.27
N LYS A 179 18.06 17.42 34.69
CA LYS A 179 17.79 17.38 33.22
C LYS A 179 17.93 18.72 32.48
N GLY A 180 19.01 19.46 32.70
CA GLY A 180 19.43 20.47 31.73
C GLY A 180 20.25 19.96 30.56
N MET A 181 20.51 18.65 30.44
CA MET A 181 21.32 18.04 29.38
C MET A 181 20.56 16.91 28.68
N MET A 182 20.44 17.00 27.35
CA MET A 182 19.79 16.10 26.42
C MET A 182 19.86 14.62 26.83
N VAL A 183 18.76 14.09 27.39
CA VAL A 183 18.57 12.67 27.67
C VAL A 183 17.88 12.02 26.48
N PRO A 184 18.30 10.82 26.02
CA PRO A 184 17.58 10.05 25.01
C PRO A 184 16.15 9.74 25.48
N GLY A 185 15.16 9.90 24.60
CA GLY A 185 13.76 9.59 24.91
C GLY A 185 12.89 10.81 25.25
N THR A 186 13.45 12.00 25.37
CA THR A 186 12.70 13.23 25.71
C THR A 186 11.46 13.49 24.86
N LEU A 187 11.50 13.19 23.55
CA LEU A 187 10.33 13.38 22.68
C LEU A 187 9.11 12.58 23.17
N PHE A 188 9.31 11.30 23.51
CA PHE A 188 8.21 10.45 23.97
C PHE A 188 7.76 10.81 25.40
N GLU A 189 8.70 11.23 26.23
CA GLU A 189 8.42 11.68 27.58
C GLU A 189 7.63 13.00 27.60
N GLU A 190 7.98 13.95 26.72
CA GLU A 190 7.22 15.20 26.52
C GLU A 190 5.79 14.92 25.99
N LEU A 191 5.62 13.84 25.21
CA LEU A 191 4.30 13.36 24.80
C LEU A 191 3.56 12.59 25.90
N GLY A 192 4.13 12.44 27.12
CA GLY A 192 3.49 11.78 28.25
C GLY A 192 3.72 10.28 28.39
N PHE A 193 4.61 9.68 27.61
CA PHE A 193 4.97 8.27 27.71
C PHE A 193 6.19 8.06 28.60
N SER A 194 6.13 7.06 29.49
CA SER A 194 7.34 6.60 30.16
C SER A 194 8.21 5.82 29.17
N TYR A 195 9.39 6.35 28.86
CA TYR A 195 10.32 5.77 27.89
C TYR A 195 11.33 4.82 28.57
N PHE A 196 11.54 3.65 27.96
CA PHE A 196 12.47 2.60 28.42
C PHE A 196 13.33 2.13 27.24
N GLY A 197 14.60 1.92 27.49
CA GLY A 197 15.54 1.49 26.46
C GLY A 197 16.50 2.61 26.01
N PRO A 198 17.19 2.45 24.86
CA PRO A 198 17.11 1.27 23.99
C PRO A 198 17.77 0.02 24.58
N ILE A 199 17.30 -1.17 24.19
CA ILE A 199 17.89 -2.44 24.58
C ILE A 199 18.21 -3.31 23.35
N ASP A 200 19.09 -4.29 23.50
CA ASP A 200 19.38 -5.27 22.44
C ASP A 200 18.22 -6.27 22.31
N GLY A 201 17.48 -6.18 21.21
CA GLY A 201 16.36 -7.08 20.91
C GLY A 201 16.75 -8.52 20.57
N HIS A 202 18.03 -8.82 20.46
CA HIS A 202 18.56 -10.18 20.29
C HIS A 202 18.99 -10.82 21.61
N ASP A 203 19.00 -10.07 22.71
CA ASP A 203 19.14 -10.62 24.07
C ASP A 203 17.75 -10.95 24.64
N LEU A 204 17.27 -12.18 24.38
CA LEU A 204 15.95 -12.63 24.83
C LEU A 204 15.78 -12.50 26.35
N ALA A 205 16.83 -12.76 27.13
CA ALA A 205 16.75 -12.69 28.59
C ALA A 205 16.54 -11.24 29.07
N GLU A 206 17.23 -10.26 28.49
CA GLU A 206 17.06 -8.85 28.80
C GLU A 206 15.67 -8.36 28.36
N VAL A 207 15.21 -8.73 27.15
CA VAL A 207 13.87 -8.41 26.65
C VAL A 207 12.77 -8.94 27.57
N MET A 208 12.85 -10.22 27.97
CA MET A 208 11.88 -10.84 28.86
C MET A 208 11.85 -10.19 30.24
N LEU A 209 13.02 -9.93 30.82
CA LEU A 209 13.12 -9.29 32.15
C LEU A 209 12.47 -7.91 32.14
N LEU A 210 12.77 -7.12 31.11
CA LEU A 210 12.25 -5.75 31.04
C LEU A 210 10.74 -5.73 30.79
N ILE A 211 10.22 -6.52 29.85
CA ILE A 211 8.78 -6.62 29.61
C ILE A 211 8.05 -7.08 30.88
N LYS A 212 8.56 -8.07 31.61
CA LYS A 212 7.98 -8.53 32.88
C LYS A 212 7.89 -7.41 33.93
N ASN A 213 8.94 -6.58 34.02
CA ASN A 213 8.93 -5.44 34.94
C ASN A 213 7.93 -4.36 34.48
N LEU A 214 7.83 -4.08 33.18
CA LEU A 214 6.90 -3.11 32.62
C LEU A 214 5.42 -3.51 32.79
N GLN A 215 5.12 -4.81 32.90
CA GLN A 215 3.76 -5.28 33.20
C GLN A 215 3.28 -4.87 34.60
N GLN A 216 4.19 -4.58 35.52
CA GLN A 216 3.86 -4.13 36.89
C GLN A 216 3.59 -2.63 36.97
N LEU A 217 3.92 -1.88 35.92
CA LEU A 217 3.68 -0.44 35.83
C LEU A 217 2.34 -0.18 35.16
N SER A 218 1.74 0.95 35.47
CA SER A 218 0.53 1.45 34.81
C SER A 218 0.83 2.72 34.00
N GLY A 219 -0.11 3.12 33.15
CA GLY A 219 0.03 4.30 32.29
C GLY A 219 0.69 3.99 30.95
N PRO A 220 0.87 5.01 30.08
CA PRO A 220 1.45 4.83 28.76
C PRO A 220 2.97 4.63 28.84
N ARG A 221 3.44 3.54 28.26
CA ARG A 221 4.86 3.12 28.28
C ARG A 221 5.33 2.84 26.86
N LEU A 222 6.56 3.24 26.56
CA LEU A 222 7.24 2.93 25.31
C LEU A 222 8.56 2.22 25.61
N LEU A 223 8.67 0.98 25.11
CA LEU A 223 9.91 0.19 25.16
C LEU A 223 10.58 0.23 23.79
N HIS A 224 11.76 0.84 23.75
CA HIS A 224 12.59 0.89 22.54
C HIS A 224 13.53 -0.31 22.50
N ILE A 225 13.37 -1.14 21.48
CA ILE A 225 14.16 -2.35 21.24
C ILE A 225 14.88 -2.22 19.92
N VAL A 226 16.19 -2.39 19.90
CA VAL A 226 17.00 -2.34 18.69
C VAL A 226 17.26 -3.75 18.18
N THR A 227 16.99 -3.97 16.90
CA THR A 227 17.22 -5.28 16.24
C THR A 227 17.95 -5.08 14.92
N ARG A 228 18.46 -6.17 14.37
CA ARG A 228 19.04 -6.19 13.02
C ARG A 228 18.13 -6.98 12.09
N LYS A 229 17.71 -6.35 11.00
CA LYS A 229 16.90 -7.00 9.97
C LYS A 229 17.67 -8.13 9.29
N GLY A 230 17.02 -9.29 9.09
CA GLY A 230 17.67 -10.47 8.54
C GLY A 230 18.52 -11.29 9.52
N LYS A 231 18.67 -10.87 10.79
CA LYS A 231 19.51 -11.53 11.79
C LYS A 231 19.28 -13.03 11.87
N GLY A 232 20.37 -13.79 11.74
CA GLY A 232 20.37 -15.26 11.78
C GLY A 232 20.32 -15.92 10.39
N TYR A 233 20.21 -15.13 9.31
CA TYR A 233 20.29 -15.63 7.94
C TYR A 233 21.23 -14.75 7.11
N ALA A 234 22.46 -15.21 6.86
CA ALA A 234 23.52 -14.41 6.26
C ALA A 234 23.10 -13.67 4.97
N PRO A 235 22.44 -14.30 3.98
CA PRO A 235 22.01 -13.57 2.78
C PRO A 235 21.06 -12.41 3.06
N ALA A 236 20.21 -12.51 4.10
CA ALA A 236 19.30 -11.43 4.48
C ALA A 236 19.98 -10.36 5.35
N GLU A 237 21.08 -10.69 6.03
CA GLU A 237 21.92 -9.71 6.73
C GLU A 237 22.75 -8.88 5.75
N GLU A 238 23.13 -9.47 4.59
CA GLU A 238 23.88 -8.79 3.52
C GLU A 238 22.98 -7.88 2.67
N ASP A 239 21.76 -8.32 2.36
CA ASP A 239 20.80 -7.54 1.56
C ASP A 239 19.39 -7.60 2.17
N ALA A 240 19.19 -6.79 3.21
CA ALA A 240 17.92 -6.72 3.93
C ALA A 240 16.76 -6.14 3.08
N CYS A 241 17.06 -5.35 2.04
CA CYS A 241 16.06 -4.81 1.12
C CYS A 241 15.47 -5.93 0.26
N LYS A 242 16.31 -6.75 -0.36
CA LYS A 242 15.90 -7.90 -1.18
C LYS A 242 15.01 -8.88 -0.39
N PHE A 243 15.32 -9.10 0.88
CA PHE A 243 14.58 -10.04 1.73
C PHE A 243 13.41 -9.41 2.51
N HIS A 244 13.06 -8.16 2.24
CA HIS A 244 11.91 -7.52 2.92
C HIS A 244 10.55 -8.08 2.49
N GLY A 245 10.33 -8.67 1.46
CA GLY A 245 9.03 -9.22 1.00
C GLY A 245 9.24 -10.18 -0.16
N ILE A 246 10.31 -10.97 -0.04
CA ILE A 246 10.71 -11.92 -1.06
C ILE A 246 9.67 -13.04 -1.21
N GLY A 247 9.39 -13.44 -2.46
CA GLY A 247 8.64 -14.65 -2.77
C GLY A 247 9.40 -15.93 -2.38
N PRO A 248 8.92 -17.11 -2.76
CA PRO A 248 9.62 -18.36 -2.51
C PRO A 248 11.05 -18.33 -3.04
N PHE A 249 12.00 -18.75 -2.22
CA PHE A 249 13.42 -18.81 -2.58
C PHE A 249 14.08 -20.05 -1.99
N ASP A 250 15.22 -20.47 -2.54
CA ASP A 250 16.04 -21.54 -1.95
C ASP A 250 16.75 -21.04 -0.68
N PRO A 251 16.44 -21.59 0.49
CA PRO A 251 17.05 -21.15 1.76
C PRO A 251 18.57 -21.35 1.84
N LYS A 252 19.16 -22.23 1.00
CA LYS A 252 20.61 -22.48 1.01
C LYS A 252 21.37 -21.42 0.24
N THR A 253 20.79 -20.92 -0.86
CA THR A 253 21.45 -19.99 -1.78
C THR A 253 20.93 -18.56 -1.68
N GLY A 254 19.74 -18.35 -1.08
CA GLY A 254 19.04 -17.06 -1.08
C GLY A 254 18.53 -16.63 -2.46
N GLN A 255 18.52 -17.54 -3.44
CA GLN A 255 18.06 -17.24 -4.79
C GLN A 255 16.57 -17.54 -4.95
N SER A 256 15.82 -16.58 -5.47
CA SER A 256 14.47 -16.81 -5.95
C SER A 256 14.49 -17.48 -7.31
N ALA A 257 13.45 -18.25 -7.64
CA ALA A 257 13.24 -18.69 -9.00
C ALA A 257 13.19 -17.47 -9.93
N ALA A 258 13.85 -17.56 -11.08
CA ALA A 258 13.83 -16.50 -12.08
C ALA A 258 12.36 -16.22 -12.48
N SER A 259 11.87 -15.03 -12.15
CA SER A 259 10.52 -14.59 -12.51
C SER A 259 10.63 -13.63 -13.70
N GLY A 260 10.07 -14.00 -14.82
CA GLY A 260 9.99 -13.13 -16.00
C GLY A 260 9.79 -13.94 -17.29
N LYS A 261 8.79 -13.58 -18.05
CA LYS A 261 8.59 -14.12 -19.40
C LYS A 261 9.59 -13.42 -20.35
N PRO A 262 10.42 -14.17 -21.11
CA PRO A 262 11.33 -13.52 -22.07
C PRO A 262 10.57 -12.61 -23.04
N GLY A 263 11.13 -11.43 -23.30
CA GLY A 263 10.48 -10.43 -24.16
C GLY A 263 9.39 -9.59 -23.47
N TYR A 264 9.17 -9.77 -22.16
CA TYR A 264 8.24 -8.95 -21.38
C TYR A 264 8.99 -8.06 -20.39
N GLN A 265 8.36 -6.95 -20.01
CA GLN A 265 8.86 -5.99 -19.03
C GLN A 265 7.71 -5.56 -18.11
N SER A 266 7.98 -5.35 -16.81
CA SER A 266 6.96 -4.88 -15.88
C SER A 266 6.56 -3.43 -16.16
N TYR A 267 5.31 -3.07 -15.88
CA TYR A 267 4.85 -1.68 -15.98
C TYR A 267 5.67 -0.73 -15.11
N THR A 268 6.05 -1.18 -13.92
CA THR A 268 6.94 -0.42 -13.02
C THR A 268 8.30 -0.10 -13.69
N GLN A 269 8.88 -1.07 -14.42
CA GLN A 269 10.15 -0.84 -15.13
C GLN A 269 9.97 0.07 -16.35
N ILE A 270 8.85 -0.05 -17.08
CA ILE A 270 8.50 0.85 -18.18
C ILE A 270 8.38 2.29 -17.68
N PHE A 271 7.72 2.49 -16.54
CA PHE A 271 7.65 3.78 -15.86
C PHE A 271 9.04 4.30 -15.46
N SER A 272 9.88 3.45 -14.86
CA SER A 272 11.25 3.79 -14.45
C SER A 272 12.08 4.29 -15.62
N ASP A 273 12.06 3.57 -16.74
CA ASP A 273 12.82 3.90 -17.95
C ASP A 273 12.34 5.24 -18.54
N TRP A 274 11.03 5.47 -18.60
CA TRP A 274 10.45 6.75 -19.02
C TRP A 274 10.85 7.89 -18.09
N LEU A 275 10.75 7.68 -16.78
CA LEU A 275 11.04 8.70 -15.76
C LEU A 275 12.50 9.18 -15.84
N VAL A 276 13.44 8.23 -15.96
CA VAL A 276 14.88 8.53 -16.08
C VAL A 276 15.17 9.31 -17.36
N LYS A 277 14.57 8.91 -18.47
CA LYS A 277 14.72 9.60 -19.75
C LYS A 277 14.10 11.00 -19.70
N LYS A 278 12.86 11.12 -19.19
CA LYS A 278 12.16 12.40 -19.05
C LYS A 278 12.88 13.35 -18.07
N GLY A 279 13.40 12.83 -16.96
CA GLY A 279 14.21 13.59 -16.02
C GLY A 279 15.55 14.09 -16.59
N THR A 280 16.09 13.40 -17.60
CA THR A 280 17.26 13.87 -18.35
C THR A 280 16.90 15.04 -19.27
N GLU A 281 15.70 15.02 -19.87
CA GLU A 281 15.20 16.05 -20.78
C GLU A 281 14.73 17.31 -20.06
N ASN A 282 14.17 17.18 -18.82
CA ASN A 282 13.60 18.30 -18.09
C ASN A 282 14.14 18.38 -16.65
N PRO A 283 14.94 19.42 -16.32
CA PRO A 283 15.49 19.60 -14.98
C PRO A 283 14.44 20.00 -13.91
N LEU A 284 13.25 20.47 -14.30
CA LEU A 284 12.18 20.82 -13.38
C LEU A 284 11.42 19.60 -12.83
N LEU A 285 11.65 18.40 -13.42
CA LEU A 285 11.04 17.17 -12.97
C LEU A 285 11.64 16.71 -11.64
N HIS A 286 10.78 16.56 -10.64
CA HIS A 286 11.09 16.00 -9.31
C HIS A 286 10.21 14.77 -9.05
N ALA A 287 10.80 13.69 -8.52
CA ALA A 287 10.09 12.47 -8.18
C ALA A 287 9.96 12.31 -6.67
N ILE A 288 8.73 12.03 -6.20
CA ILE A 288 8.39 11.91 -4.79
C ILE A 288 7.79 10.52 -4.55
N THR A 289 8.20 9.86 -3.47
CA THR A 289 7.62 8.58 -3.07
C THR A 289 7.51 8.45 -1.55
N PRO A 290 6.40 7.89 -1.03
CA PRO A 290 6.29 7.55 0.39
C PRO A 290 6.91 6.15 0.66
N ALA A 291 8.22 6.07 0.94
CA ALA A 291 8.97 4.88 1.34
C ALA A 291 8.95 3.71 0.32
N MET A 292 8.70 3.97 -0.97
CA MET A 292 8.50 2.91 -1.98
C MET A 292 9.50 2.97 -3.15
N ARG A 293 10.76 3.37 -2.88
CA ARG A 293 11.80 3.57 -3.91
C ARG A 293 11.94 2.38 -4.87
N GLU A 294 12.13 1.18 -4.30
CA GLU A 294 12.32 -0.05 -5.07
C GLU A 294 11.04 -0.48 -5.76
N GLY A 295 9.95 -0.48 -5.00
CA GLY A 295 8.66 -0.96 -5.46
C GLY A 295 8.00 -0.09 -6.53
N SER A 296 8.34 1.19 -6.58
CA SER A 296 7.81 2.14 -7.57
C SER A 296 8.79 2.45 -8.72
N GLY A 297 9.92 1.73 -8.83
CA GLY A 297 10.86 1.88 -9.94
C GLY A 297 11.71 3.15 -9.90
N LEU A 298 11.98 3.71 -8.71
CA LEU A 298 12.70 4.98 -8.56
C LEU A 298 14.20 4.82 -8.29
N VAL A 299 14.72 3.59 -8.25
CA VAL A 299 16.13 3.32 -7.91
C VAL A 299 17.08 4.06 -8.84
N GLU A 300 16.95 3.89 -10.15
CA GLU A 300 17.83 4.52 -11.14
C GLU A 300 17.68 6.05 -11.11
N PHE A 301 16.46 6.57 -11.01
CA PHE A 301 16.22 8.01 -10.91
C PHE A 301 16.89 8.60 -9.68
N SER A 302 16.78 7.94 -8.51
CA SER A 302 17.39 8.39 -7.25
C SER A 302 18.92 8.44 -7.31
N GLN A 303 19.54 7.53 -8.06
CA GLN A 303 20.99 7.48 -8.26
C GLN A 303 21.46 8.55 -9.24
N LYS A 304 20.72 8.76 -10.32
CA LYS A 304 21.09 9.70 -11.39
C LYS A 304 20.76 11.16 -11.02
N PHE A 305 19.70 11.39 -10.26
CA PHE A 305 19.20 12.72 -9.90
C PHE A 305 18.90 12.84 -8.39
N PRO A 306 19.89 12.65 -7.50
CA PRO A 306 19.67 12.60 -6.06
C PRO A 306 19.01 13.85 -5.48
N GLU A 307 19.31 15.05 -6.03
CA GLU A 307 18.73 16.32 -5.58
C GLU A 307 17.26 16.53 -6.02
N ARG A 308 16.77 15.69 -6.93
CA ARG A 308 15.41 15.74 -7.48
C ARG A 308 14.56 14.52 -7.08
N TYR A 309 15.12 13.67 -6.23
CA TYR A 309 14.45 12.52 -5.66
C TYR A 309 14.12 12.79 -4.19
N HIS A 310 12.85 12.56 -3.81
CA HIS A 310 12.36 12.81 -2.46
C HIS A 310 11.64 11.58 -1.92
N ASP A 311 12.29 10.87 -1.02
CA ASP A 311 11.65 9.87 -0.17
C ASP A 311 11.20 10.55 1.12
N VAL A 312 9.90 10.52 1.38
CA VAL A 312 9.30 11.21 2.53
C VAL A 312 9.02 10.29 3.72
N GLY A 313 9.49 9.03 3.65
CA GLY A 313 9.10 8.00 4.61
C GLY A 313 7.65 7.55 4.38
N ILE A 314 7.06 6.85 5.35
CA ILE A 314 5.65 6.41 5.24
C ILE A 314 4.73 7.58 5.59
N ALA A 315 4.59 8.50 4.65
CA ALA A 315 3.88 9.78 4.84
C ALA A 315 3.17 10.21 3.54
N GLU A 316 2.13 9.49 3.16
CA GLU A 316 1.42 9.67 1.89
C GLU A 316 0.79 11.06 1.80
N GLN A 317 0.17 11.55 2.87
CA GLN A 317 -0.41 12.90 2.93
C GLN A 317 0.66 13.96 2.66
N HIS A 318 1.81 13.84 3.34
CA HIS A 318 2.93 14.76 3.17
C HIS A 318 3.48 14.72 1.74
N ALA A 319 3.58 13.53 1.12
CA ALA A 319 4.04 13.40 -0.27
C ALA A 319 3.20 14.24 -1.24
N VAL A 320 1.87 14.21 -1.10
CA VAL A 320 0.96 14.93 -1.98
C VAL A 320 1.00 16.44 -1.72
N THR A 321 0.96 16.88 -0.46
CA THR A 321 1.04 18.30 -0.11
C THR A 321 2.42 18.89 -0.45
N LEU A 322 3.52 18.13 -0.29
CA LEU A 322 4.85 18.53 -0.73
C LEU A 322 4.90 18.78 -2.24
N ALA A 323 4.31 17.86 -3.01
CA ALA A 323 4.19 18.03 -4.47
C ALA A 323 3.39 19.28 -4.82
N ALA A 324 2.30 19.56 -4.09
CA ALA A 324 1.51 20.78 -4.28
C ALA A 324 2.37 22.05 -4.07
N GLY A 325 3.14 22.11 -2.98
CA GLY A 325 4.06 23.22 -2.73
C GLY A 325 5.12 23.38 -3.84
N MET A 326 5.69 22.27 -4.34
CA MET A 326 6.65 22.30 -5.46
C MET A 326 6.01 22.81 -6.76
N ALA A 327 4.79 22.40 -7.06
CA ALA A 327 4.07 22.85 -8.25
C ALA A 327 3.75 24.35 -8.18
N CYS A 328 3.43 24.90 -7.00
CA CYS A 328 3.22 26.33 -6.80
C CYS A 328 4.46 27.18 -7.17
N GLU A 329 5.66 26.61 -7.03
CA GLU A 329 6.94 27.25 -7.37
C GLU A 329 7.44 26.88 -8.79
N GLY A 330 6.58 26.26 -9.62
CA GLY A 330 6.85 25.97 -11.03
C GLY A 330 7.70 24.71 -11.31
N LEU A 331 7.91 23.86 -10.31
CA LEU A 331 8.47 22.53 -10.54
C LEU A 331 7.42 21.60 -11.16
N LYS A 332 7.88 20.48 -11.72
CA LYS A 332 7.03 19.43 -12.29
C LYS A 332 7.13 18.14 -11.43
N PRO A 333 6.41 18.10 -10.30
CA PRO A 333 6.47 16.95 -9.41
C PRO A 333 5.70 15.76 -9.97
N ILE A 334 6.29 14.58 -9.81
CA ILE A 334 5.65 13.29 -10.04
C ILE A 334 5.56 12.56 -8.71
N VAL A 335 4.34 12.31 -8.24
CA VAL A 335 4.08 11.50 -7.05
C VAL A 335 3.91 10.06 -7.48
N THR A 336 4.84 9.19 -7.06
CA THR A 336 4.81 7.76 -7.36
C THR A 336 4.32 7.01 -6.13
N ILE A 337 3.12 6.47 -6.23
CA ILE A 337 2.42 5.90 -5.08
C ILE A 337 1.62 4.65 -5.50
N TYR A 338 1.46 3.68 -4.59
CA TYR A 338 0.55 2.56 -4.86
C TYR A 338 -0.91 2.98 -4.76
N SER A 339 -1.76 2.41 -5.60
CA SER A 339 -3.20 2.69 -5.61
C SER A 339 -3.81 2.56 -4.21
N THR A 340 -3.52 1.48 -3.50
CA THR A 340 -4.02 1.27 -2.12
C THR A 340 -3.52 2.32 -1.13
N PHE A 341 -2.29 2.84 -1.29
CA PHE A 341 -1.72 3.85 -0.38
C PHE A 341 -2.18 5.27 -0.69
N LEU A 342 -2.60 5.55 -1.93
CA LEU A 342 -3.20 6.84 -2.29
C LEU A 342 -4.46 7.13 -1.48
N GLN A 343 -5.15 6.10 -0.98
CA GLN A 343 -6.31 6.25 -0.09
C GLN A 343 -6.00 7.11 1.15
N ARG A 344 -4.75 7.06 1.68
CA ARG A 344 -4.33 7.89 2.82
C ARG A 344 -4.14 9.36 2.48
N ALA A 345 -4.00 9.70 1.22
CA ALA A 345 -3.78 11.07 0.74
C ALA A 345 -4.96 11.59 -0.11
N TYR A 346 -6.14 10.97 0.04
CA TYR A 346 -7.32 11.34 -0.72
C TYR A 346 -7.79 12.77 -0.44
N ASP A 347 -7.77 13.20 0.82
CA ASP A 347 -8.05 14.59 1.20
C ASP A 347 -7.07 15.56 0.53
N GLN A 348 -5.77 15.29 0.58
CA GLN A 348 -4.73 16.15 0.00
C GLN A 348 -4.82 16.20 -1.53
N LEU A 349 -5.20 15.09 -2.17
CA LEU A 349 -5.46 15.07 -3.62
C LEU A 349 -6.61 16.01 -3.99
N ILE A 350 -7.67 16.06 -3.19
CA ILE A 350 -8.80 16.97 -3.42
C ILE A 350 -8.44 18.39 -3.02
N HIS A 351 -8.08 18.60 -1.76
CA HIS A 351 -7.95 19.92 -1.14
C HIS A 351 -6.69 20.66 -1.60
N ASP A 352 -5.52 19.99 -1.54
CA ASP A 352 -4.25 20.65 -1.78
C ASP A 352 -3.88 20.70 -3.27
N VAL A 353 -4.45 19.81 -4.09
CA VAL A 353 -4.09 19.68 -5.51
C VAL A 353 -5.25 20.04 -6.43
N ALA A 354 -6.36 19.31 -6.39
CA ALA A 354 -7.42 19.45 -7.40
C ALA A 354 -8.18 20.78 -7.30
N ILE A 355 -8.54 21.24 -6.08
CA ILE A 355 -9.19 22.55 -5.88
C ILE A 355 -8.32 23.69 -6.40
N GLN A 356 -7.00 23.56 -6.29
CA GLN A 356 -6.05 24.57 -6.73
C GLN A 356 -5.63 24.40 -8.20
N GLY A 357 -6.02 23.31 -8.86
CA GLY A 357 -5.72 23.04 -10.26
C GLY A 357 -4.22 22.87 -10.54
N LEU A 358 -3.45 22.32 -9.58
CA LEU A 358 -2.00 22.27 -9.65
C LEU A 358 -1.50 21.19 -10.62
N ASP A 359 -0.44 21.52 -11.34
CA ASP A 359 0.22 20.69 -12.34
C ASP A 359 1.07 19.61 -11.67
N ILE A 360 0.42 18.49 -11.33
CA ILE A 360 1.03 17.33 -10.66
C ILE A 360 0.66 16.05 -11.39
N THR A 361 1.67 15.24 -11.70
CA THR A 361 1.47 13.89 -12.24
C THR A 361 1.47 12.86 -11.11
N PHE A 362 0.42 12.07 -11.01
CA PHE A 362 0.32 10.90 -10.14
C PHE A 362 0.57 9.63 -10.96
N ALA A 363 1.70 8.96 -10.72
CA ALA A 363 2.00 7.64 -11.26
C ALA A 363 1.53 6.59 -10.24
N VAL A 364 0.34 6.03 -10.45
CA VAL A 364 -0.35 5.15 -9.51
C VAL A 364 -0.11 3.71 -9.89
N ASP A 365 0.87 3.11 -9.22
CA ASP A 365 1.27 1.72 -9.39
C ASP A 365 0.36 0.76 -8.61
N ARG A 366 0.34 -0.51 -8.95
CA ARG A 366 -0.49 -1.56 -8.32
C ARG A 366 -1.99 -1.26 -8.39
N ALA A 367 -2.45 -0.65 -9.47
CA ALA A 367 -3.88 -0.52 -9.74
C ALA A 367 -4.52 -1.89 -10.05
N GLY A 368 -5.79 -2.06 -9.72
CA GLY A 368 -6.50 -3.32 -9.91
C GLY A 368 -6.06 -4.42 -8.92
N ILE A 369 -6.07 -5.66 -9.38
CA ILE A 369 -5.75 -6.84 -8.57
C ILE A 369 -4.24 -6.99 -8.44
N VAL A 370 -3.77 -7.08 -7.18
CA VAL A 370 -2.34 -7.21 -6.83
C VAL A 370 -1.94 -8.66 -6.56
N GLY A 371 -2.87 -9.52 -6.19
CA GLY A 371 -2.63 -10.94 -6.00
C GLY A 371 -2.22 -11.32 -4.57
N ALA A 372 -0.97 -11.74 -4.37
CA ALA A 372 -0.48 -12.37 -3.13
C ALA A 372 -0.68 -11.56 -1.83
N ASP A 373 -0.82 -10.25 -1.92
CA ASP A 373 -1.05 -9.38 -0.77
C ASP A 373 -2.55 -9.23 -0.40
N GLY A 374 -3.44 -9.70 -1.28
CA GLY A 374 -4.88 -9.79 -1.04
C GLY A 374 -5.57 -8.44 -0.83
N ALA A 375 -6.66 -8.45 -0.06
CA ALA A 375 -7.56 -7.32 0.15
C ALA A 375 -6.87 -6.03 0.64
N THR A 376 -5.79 -6.15 1.41
CA THR A 376 -5.13 -4.98 2.01
C THR A 376 -4.33 -4.15 1.01
N HIS A 377 -3.94 -4.73 -0.12
CA HIS A 377 -3.11 -4.09 -1.13
C HIS A 377 -3.78 -3.96 -2.49
N THR A 378 -5.04 -4.39 -2.63
CA THR A 378 -5.77 -4.27 -3.89
C THR A 378 -5.95 -2.79 -4.30
N GLY A 379 -5.72 -2.50 -5.57
CA GLY A 379 -5.93 -1.19 -6.20
C GLY A 379 -7.31 -1.06 -6.85
N SER A 380 -8.33 -1.63 -6.22
CA SER A 380 -9.66 -1.77 -6.84
C SER A 380 -10.51 -0.51 -6.77
N PHE A 381 -10.19 0.45 -5.92
CA PHE A 381 -11.10 1.55 -5.58
C PHE A 381 -10.71 2.91 -6.15
N ASP A 382 -9.49 3.06 -6.66
CA ASP A 382 -8.93 4.33 -7.14
C ASP A 382 -9.78 4.98 -8.25
N THR A 383 -10.28 4.19 -9.20
CA THR A 383 -11.20 4.68 -10.24
C THR A 383 -12.45 5.30 -9.62
N SER A 384 -13.08 4.61 -8.68
CA SER A 384 -14.35 5.04 -8.09
C SER A 384 -14.23 6.33 -7.29
N TYR A 385 -13.21 6.48 -6.45
CA TYR A 385 -13.05 7.66 -5.62
C TYR A 385 -12.33 8.82 -6.32
N CYS A 386 -11.56 8.57 -7.39
CA CYS A 386 -10.89 9.63 -8.13
C CYS A 386 -11.77 10.25 -9.23
N ARG A 387 -12.64 9.48 -9.90
CA ARG A 387 -13.38 10.00 -11.05
C ARG A 387 -14.39 11.09 -10.68
N CYS A 388 -14.83 11.20 -9.45
CA CYS A 388 -15.72 12.26 -8.98
C CYS A 388 -15.01 13.61 -8.76
N ILE A 389 -13.66 13.66 -8.72
CA ILE A 389 -12.90 14.87 -8.42
C ILE A 389 -12.91 15.81 -9.63
N PRO A 390 -13.41 17.07 -9.52
CA PRO A 390 -13.39 18.02 -10.63
C PRO A 390 -11.96 18.34 -11.10
N GLY A 391 -11.76 18.51 -12.42
CA GLY A 391 -10.48 18.92 -12.99
C GLY A 391 -9.38 17.83 -13.02
N LEU A 392 -9.56 16.70 -12.36
CA LEU A 392 -8.62 15.58 -12.39
C LEU A 392 -8.72 14.84 -13.73
N LEU A 393 -7.59 14.72 -14.44
CA LEU A 393 -7.42 13.83 -15.59
C LEU A 393 -7.16 12.42 -15.08
N LEU A 394 -7.99 11.44 -15.43
CA LEU A 394 -7.87 10.05 -14.96
C LEU A 394 -7.71 9.09 -16.12
N MET A 395 -6.60 8.40 -16.17
CA MET A 395 -6.18 7.55 -17.29
C MET A 395 -5.77 6.15 -16.83
N VAL A 396 -5.85 5.19 -17.75
CA VAL A 396 -5.45 3.80 -17.51
C VAL A 396 -4.74 3.25 -18.74
N ALA A 397 -3.54 2.68 -18.55
CA ALA A 397 -2.76 2.09 -19.61
C ALA A 397 -3.17 0.63 -19.86
N ALA A 398 -3.31 0.24 -21.12
CA ALA A 398 -3.54 -1.14 -21.51
C ALA A 398 -2.24 -1.91 -21.82
N ASN A 399 -1.22 -1.24 -22.34
CA ASN A 399 0.07 -1.81 -22.72
C ASN A 399 1.20 -0.78 -22.59
N ALA A 400 2.42 -1.10 -23.07
CA ALA A 400 3.59 -0.25 -22.96
C ALA A 400 3.48 1.05 -23.80
N GLU A 401 2.90 0.99 -25.00
CA GLU A 401 2.72 2.17 -25.85
C GLU A 401 1.75 3.15 -25.22
N ASP A 402 0.59 2.65 -24.78
CA ASP A 402 -0.37 3.44 -24.02
C ASP A 402 0.26 4.09 -22.81
N MET A 403 1.10 3.33 -22.08
CA MET A 403 1.75 3.85 -20.89
C MET A 403 2.65 5.04 -21.20
N PHE A 404 3.45 4.99 -22.26
CA PHE A 404 4.30 6.12 -22.66
C PHE A 404 3.47 7.33 -23.09
N GLU A 405 2.48 7.13 -23.96
CA GLU A 405 1.64 8.21 -24.47
C GLU A 405 0.86 8.89 -23.34
N LEU A 406 0.29 8.10 -22.42
CA LEU A 406 -0.48 8.61 -21.29
C LEU A 406 0.40 9.25 -20.20
N LEU A 407 1.64 8.77 -19.98
CA LEU A 407 2.61 9.47 -19.13
C LEU A 407 3.00 10.83 -19.72
N ASN A 408 3.21 10.89 -21.05
CA ASN A 408 3.47 12.17 -21.72
C ASN A 408 2.28 13.10 -21.63
N THR A 409 1.05 12.58 -21.80
CA THR A 409 -0.19 13.35 -21.62
C THR A 409 -0.32 13.89 -20.20
N ALA A 410 -0.12 13.04 -19.19
CA ALA A 410 -0.16 13.45 -17.78
C ALA A 410 0.86 14.57 -17.48
N TYR A 411 2.08 14.40 -17.97
CA TYR A 411 3.18 15.34 -17.75
C TYR A 411 3.00 16.68 -18.46
N GLN A 412 2.28 16.70 -19.59
CA GLN A 412 2.00 17.91 -20.38
C GLN A 412 0.70 18.62 -19.92
N TYR A 413 -0.18 17.92 -19.22
CA TYR A 413 -1.45 18.48 -18.76
C TYR A 413 -1.21 19.55 -17.69
N PRO A 414 -1.76 20.78 -17.85
CA PRO A 414 -1.50 21.87 -16.91
C PRO A 414 -2.42 21.82 -15.66
N GLY A 415 -2.56 20.65 -15.08
CA GLY A 415 -3.41 20.38 -13.91
C GLY A 415 -3.15 19.00 -13.33
N PRO A 416 -3.96 18.54 -12.38
CA PRO A 416 -3.77 17.25 -11.76
C PRO A 416 -4.10 16.11 -12.74
N ALA A 417 -3.12 15.22 -12.96
CA ALA A 417 -3.25 14.08 -13.85
C ALA A 417 -2.85 12.79 -13.14
N LEU A 418 -3.67 11.76 -13.23
CA LEU A 418 -3.46 10.46 -12.63
C LEU A 418 -3.46 9.38 -13.71
N LEU A 419 -2.33 8.66 -13.83
CA LEU A 419 -2.22 7.44 -14.62
C LEU A 419 -2.13 6.24 -13.69
N ARG A 420 -3.08 5.32 -13.81
CA ARG A 420 -3.08 4.04 -13.09
C ARG A 420 -2.55 2.91 -13.98
N TYR A 421 -1.73 2.02 -13.39
CA TYR A 421 -1.16 0.84 -14.04
C TYR A 421 -0.94 -0.31 -13.06
N PRO A 422 -0.98 -1.58 -13.51
CA PRO A 422 -1.01 -2.73 -12.63
C PRO A 422 0.38 -3.20 -12.18
N ARG A 423 0.38 -4.08 -11.19
CA ARG A 423 1.52 -4.96 -10.90
C ARG A 423 1.50 -6.14 -11.88
N ASP A 424 1.95 -5.93 -13.10
CA ASP A 424 1.96 -6.90 -14.18
C ASP A 424 3.10 -6.62 -15.17
N SER A 425 3.18 -7.40 -16.23
CA SER A 425 4.16 -7.25 -17.31
C SER A 425 3.45 -7.23 -18.66
N THR A 426 4.01 -6.48 -19.59
CA THR A 426 3.57 -6.42 -20.98
C THR A 426 4.75 -6.65 -21.91
N VAL A 427 4.52 -6.76 -23.22
CA VAL A 427 5.57 -6.89 -24.22
C VAL A 427 6.54 -5.73 -24.06
N LYS A 428 7.83 -6.06 -23.99
CA LYS A 428 8.89 -5.06 -23.84
C LYS A 428 8.90 -4.12 -25.04
N PRO A 429 8.81 -2.80 -24.84
CA PRO A 429 8.85 -1.84 -25.92
C PRO A 429 10.27 -1.78 -26.53
N GLU A 430 10.37 -1.61 -27.85
CA GLU A 430 11.67 -1.45 -28.53
C GLU A 430 12.32 -0.10 -28.20
N THR A 431 11.51 0.94 -28.03
CA THR A 431 11.99 2.31 -27.75
C THR A 431 11.14 2.97 -26.66
N ILE A 432 11.80 3.85 -25.89
CA ILE A 432 11.13 4.67 -24.88
C ILE A 432 10.68 5.97 -25.54
N ASN A 433 9.36 6.19 -25.61
CA ASN A 433 8.77 7.41 -26.14
C ASN A 433 8.53 8.43 -25.01
N THR A 434 9.14 9.62 -25.09
CA THR A 434 8.95 10.72 -24.13
C THR A 434 8.31 11.97 -24.74
N THR A 435 7.84 11.88 -25.98
CA THR A 435 7.37 13.05 -26.76
C THR A 435 5.94 12.95 -27.24
N VAL A 436 5.51 11.80 -27.75
CA VAL A 436 4.15 11.60 -28.27
C VAL A 436 3.18 11.47 -27.11
N ALA A 437 2.21 12.35 -27.04
CA ALA A 437 1.12 12.32 -26.06
C ALA A 437 -0.18 11.86 -26.73
N ALA A 438 -1.03 11.17 -26.00
CA ALA A 438 -2.38 10.85 -26.42
C ALA A 438 -3.25 12.09 -26.41
N GLU A 439 -4.18 12.21 -27.35
CA GLU A 439 -5.23 13.24 -27.34
C GLU A 439 -6.16 12.99 -26.14
N ILE A 440 -6.34 14.02 -25.29
CA ILE A 440 -7.12 13.91 -24.07
C ILE A 440 -8.56 13.52 -24.38
N GLY A 441 -9.06 12.50 -23.67
CA GLY A 441 -10.43 12.00 -23.81
C GLY A 441 -10.68 11.24 -25.11
N LYS A 442 -9.63 10.72 -25.77
CA LYS A 442 -9.77 9.89 -26.97
C LYS A 442 -9.39 8.44 -26.71
N GLY A 443 -10.36 7.56 -26.97
CA GLY A 443 -10.16 6.12 -27.08
C GLY A 443 -9.71 5.70 -28.48
N SER A 444 -9.36 4.43 -28.62
CA SER A 444 -8.95 3.81 -29.88
C SER A 444 -9.85 2.64 -30.22
N LEU A 445 -10.41 2.62 -31.43
CA LEU A 445 -11.05 1.43 -31.99
C LEU A 445 -9.95 0.48 -32.43
N VAL A 446 -9.79 -0.65 -31.70
CA VAL A 446 -8.68 -1.60 -31.95
C VAL A 446 -9.11 -2.83 -32.73
N ARG A 447 -10.41 -3.13 -32.75
CA ARG A 447 -11.00 -4.20 -33.58
C ARG A 447 -12.42 -3.83 -33.98
N GLU A 448 -12.77 -4.04 -35.24
CA GLU A 448 -14.15 -3.99 -35.71
C GLU A 448 -14.79 -5.37 -35.68
N GLY A 449 -16.02 -5.46 -35.22
CA GLY A 449 -16.85 -6.66 -35.13
C GLY A 449 -18.29 -6.37 -35.51
N ALA A 450 -19.22 -7.22 -35.07
CA ALA A 450 -20.65 -7.04 -35.32
C ALA A 450 -21.39 -6.73 -34.00
N ASP A 451 -22.66 -6.60 -34.01
CA ASP A 451 -23.71 -6.47 -32.99
C ASP A 451 -23.35 -6.03 -31.56
N SER A 452 -22.16 -6.36 -31.06
CA SER A 452 -21.76 -6.08 -29.68
C SER A 452 -20.40 -5.38 -29.63
N VAL A 453 -20.29 -4.32 -28.79
CA VAL A 453 -19.05 -3.59 -28.55
C VAL A 453 -18.60 -3.72 -27.10
N ILE A 454 -17.32 -3.97 -26.89
CA ILE A 454 -16.67 -3.97 -25.58
C ILE A 454 -15.76 -2.75 -25.43
N LEU A 455 -16.05 -1.92 -24.42
CA LEU A 455 -15.26 -0.76 -24.01
C LEU A 455 -14.30 -1.20 -22.88
N VAL A 456 -13.03 -1.26 -23.15
CA VAL A 456 -12.02 -1.75 -22.23
C VAL A 456 -11.28 -0.60 -21.56
N PHE A 457 -11.15 -0.69 -20.23
CA PHE A 457 -10.40 0.25 -19.41
C PHE A 457 -9.22 -0.49 -18.74
N GLY A 458 -8.05 -0.48 -19.38
CA GLY A 458 -6.82 -1.04 -18.84
C GLY A 458 -6.38 -2.38 -19.43
N THR A 459 -5.65 -3.14 -18.65
CA THR A 459 -4.84 -4.30 -19.07
C THR A 459 -5.64 -5.56 -19.44
N LEU A 460 -6.95 -5.55 -19.28
CA LEU A 460 -7.81 -6.64 -19.79
C LEU A 460 -8.04 -6.54 -21.31
N LEU A 461 -7.33 -5.63 -21.99
CA LEU A 461 -7.43 -5.43 -23.45
C LEU A 461 -7.04 -6.70 -24.24
N ASP A 462 -6.00 -7.42 -23.82
CA ASP A 462 -5.58 -8.64 -24.52
C ASP A 462 -6.66 -9.72 -24.46
N ILE A 463 -7.31 -9.90 -23.31
CA ILE A 463 -8.45 -10.81 -23.14
C ILE A 463 -9.62 -10.35 -24.03
N ALA A 464 -9.90 -9.06 -24.06
CA ALA A 464 -10.98 -8.52 -24.88
C ALA A 464 -10.72 -8.70 -26.38
N LEU A 465 -9.46 -8.60 -26.82
CA LEU A 465 -9.08 -8.85 -28.23
C LEU A 465 -9.26 -10.34 -28.58
N GLU A 466 -8.81 -11.25 -27.73
CA GLU A 466 -9.00 -12.70 -27.95
C GLU A 466 -10.49 -13.06 -28.05
N LEU A 467 -11.30 -12.58 -27.09
CA LEU A 467 -12.76 -12.77 -27.14
C LEU A 467 -13.41 -12.02 -28.31
N GLY A 468 -12.85 -10.88 -28.70
CA GLY A 468 -13.26 -10.14 -29.88
C GLY A 468 -13.14 -10.97 -31.16
N GLU A 469 -12.03 -11.71 -31.32
CA GLU A 469 -11.84 -12.64 -32.44
C GLU A 469 -12.83 -13.80 -32.37
N GLU A 470 -12.99 -14.42 -31.21
CA GLU A 470 -13.83 -15.60 -31.02
C GLU A 470 -15.32 -15.30 -31.19
N LEU A 471 -15.79 -14.20 -30.60
CA LEU A 471 -17.23 -13.82 -30.54
C LEU A 471 -17.60 -12.71 -31.53
N ASN A 472 -16.68 -12.32 -32.40
CA ASN A 472 -16.84 -11.24 -33.37
C ASN A 472 -17.28 -9.90 -32.76
N LEU A 473 -16.65 -9.50 -31.63
CA LEU A 473 -16.97 -8.25 -30.94
C LEU A 473 -16.17 -7.07 -31.52
N THR A 474 -16.76 -5.90 -31.53
CA THR A 474 -16.01 -4.65 -31.67
C THR A 474 -15.28 -4.38 -30.36
N VAL A 475 -13.97 -4.06 -30.40
CA VAL A 475 -13.15 -3.79 -29.20
C VAL A 475 -12.62 -2.36 -29.26
N VAL A 476 -12.84 -1.62 -28.18
CA VAL A 476 -12.40 -0.23 -28.00
C VAL A 476 -11.51 -0.15 -26.76
N ASN A 477 -10.29 0.34 -26.93
CA ASN A 477 -9.43 0.73 -25.82
C ASN A 477 -9.76 2.17 -25.40
N MET A 478 -10.37 2.33 -24.22
CA MET A 478 -10.89 3.64 -23.79
C MET A 478 -9.81 4.58 -23.26
N ARG A 479 -8.70 4.09 -22.71
CA ARG A 479 -7.53 4.86 -22.25
C ARG A 479 -7.85 5.92 -21.16
N PHE A 480 -8.95 6.66 -21.32
CA PHE A 480 -9.40 7.73 -20.42
C PHE A 480 -10.67 7.32 -19.69
N ILE A 481 -10.61 7.36 -18.36
CA ILE A 481 -11.79 7.20 -17.50
C ILE A 481 -12.46 8.56 -17.31
N LYS A 482 -11.65 9.64 -17.29
CA LYS A 482 -12.12 11.03 -17.22
C LYS A 482 -11.12 11.97 -17.92
N PRO A 483 -11.58 12.74 -18.92
CA PRO A 483 -12.91 12.65 -19.53
C PRO A 483 -13.10 11.39 -20.37
N LEU A 484 -14.34 10.92 -20.50
CA LEU A 484 -14.70 9.85 -21.44
C LEU A 484 -14.65 10.34 -22.89
N ASP A 485 -14.37 9.43 -23.83
CA ASP A 485 -14.61 9.70 -25.27
C ASP A 485 -16.09 9.56 -25.60
N GLU A 486 -16.86 10.59 -25.27
CA GLU A 486 -18.30 10.63 -25.50
C GLU A 486 -18.67 10.47 -26.97
N THR A 487 -17.84 11.00 -27.89
CA THR A 487 -18.06 10.92 -29.33
C THR A 487 -17.92 9.47 -29.81
N LEU A 488 -16.89 8.78 -29.37
CA LEU A 488 -16.67 7.37 -29.71
C LEU A 488 -17.76 6.49 -29.12
N ILE A 489 -18.16 6.72 -27.85
CA ILE A 489 -19.26 5.98 -27.23
C ILE A 489 -20.56 6.17 -28.04
N LYS A 490 -20.91 7.42 -28.39
CA LYS A 490 -22.11 7.70 -29.24
C LYS A 490 -22.05 6.96 -30.58
N LYS A 491 -20.87 6.93 -31.22
CA LYS A 491 -20.68 6.20 -32.47
C LYS A 491 -20.90 4.69 -32.25
N MET A 492 -20.34 4.13 -31.22
CA MET A 492 -20.47 2.69 -30.93
C MET A 492 -21.92 2.29 -30.66
N VAL A 493 -22.61 3.02 -29.79
CA VAL A 493 -24.03 2.72 -29.45
C VAL A 493 -25.01 2.99 -30.59
N SER A 494 -24.62 3.75 -31.61
CA SER A 494 -25.44 3.95 -32.81
C SER A 494 -25.36 2.82 -33.84
N THR A 495 -24.37 1.94 -33.71
CA THR A 495 -24.05 0.87 -34.67
C THR A 495 -24.06 -0.53 -34.05
N HIS A 496 -24.30 -0.64 -32.74
CA HIS A 496 -24.30 -1.90 -32.02
C HIS A 496 -25.53 -2.02 -31.11
N ASP A 497 -26.03 -3.23 -30.94
CA ASP A 497 -27.20 -3.53 -30.12
C ASP A 497 -26.84 -3.75 -28.64
N ASN A 498 -25.58 -4.14 -28.35
CA ASN A 498 -25.09 -4.44 -27.02
C ASN A 498 -23.82 -3.68 -26.72
N LEU A 499 -23.76 -3.11 -25.53
CA LEU A 499 -22.59 -2.45 -24.97
C LEU A 499 -22.05 -3.25 -23.78
N ILE A 500 -20.77 -3.51 -23.75
CA ILE A 500 -20.09 -4.18 -22.65
C ILE A 500 -19.00 -3.23 -22.16
N THR A 501 -18.88 -3.04 -20.85
CA THR A 501 -17.71 -2.36 -20.25
C THR A 501 -16.87 -3.35 -19.47
N LEU A 502 -15.57 -3.26 -19.60
CA LEU A 502 -14.60 -4.15 -18.97
C LEU A 502 -13.53 -3.34 -18.26
N GLU A 503 -13.42 -3.52 -16.93
CA GLU A 503 -12.46 -2.80 -16.07
C GLU A 503 -11.91 -3.70 -14.97
N ASP A 504 -10.66 -3.46 -14.54
CA ASP A 504 -10.03 -4.15 -13.40
C ASP A 504 -10.17 -3.37 -12.08
N SER A 505 -11.28 -2.65 -11.94
CA SER A 505 -11.65 -1.88 -10.76
C SER A 505 -13.06 -2.24 -10.27
N ALA A 506 -13.46 -1.70 -9.12
CA ALA A 506 -14.79 -1.93 -8.58
C ALA A 506 -15.89 -1.46 -9.57
N ILE A 507 -16.85 -2.32 -9.85
CA ILE A 507 -18.01 -1.96 -10.71
C ILE A 507 -18.76 -0.77 -10.14
N ALA A 508 -18.87 -0.70 -8.80
CA ALA A 508 -19.57 0.39 -8.12
C ALA A 508 -18.78 1.70 -8.24
N GLY A 509 -19.30 2.65 -8.98
CA GLY A 509 -18.64 3.93 -9.22
C GLY A 509 -17.45 3.88 -10.17
N GLY A 510 -17.13 2.75 -10.79
CA GLY A 510 -16.03 2.58 -11.73
C GLY A 510 -16.27 3.22 -13.11
N ALA A 511 -15.43 2.85 -14.08
CA ALA A 511 -15.48 3.39 -15.45
C ALA A 511 -16.79 3.01 -16.18
N GLY A 512 -17.26 1.77 -16.00
CA GLY A 512 -18.54 1.33 -16.53
C GLY A 512 -19.73 2.11 -15.96
N SER A 513 -19.64 2.56 -14.70
CA SER A 513 -20.64 3.46 -14.11
C SER A 513 -20.63 4.82 -14.80
N ALA A 514 -19.45 5.38 -15.11
CA ALA A 514 -19.32 6.64 -15.85
C ALA A 514 -19.97 6.54 -17.25
N VAL A 515 -19.79 5.41 -17.94
CA VAL A 515 -20.43 5.16 -19.24
C VAL A 515 -21.96 5.15 -19.08
N LEU A 516 -22.52 4.46 -18.08
CA LEU A 516 -23.98 4.45 -17.84
C LEU A 516 -24.52 5.83 -17.47
N GLU A 517 -23.84 6.60 -16.66
CA GLU A 517 -24.20 7.98 -16.30
C GLU A 517 -24.27 8.86 -17.56
N PHE A 518 -23.27 8.73 -18.45
CA PHE A 518 -23.24 9.41 -19.73
C PHE A 518 -24.43 9.01 -20.63
N LEU A 519 -24.67 7.71 -20.80
CA LEU A 519 -25.79 7.22 -21.62
C LEU A 519 -27.16 7.72 -21.10
N ASN A 520 -27.33 7.68 -19.77
CA ASN A 520 -28.56 8.18 -19.14
C ASN A 520 -28.73 9.69 -19.35
N LEU A 521 -27.67 10.48 -19.18
CA LEU A 521 -27.70 11.94 -19.43
C LEU A 521 -28.05 12.26 -20.88
N GLN A 522 -27.60 11.45 -21.84
CA GLN A 522 -27.91 11.61 -23.26
C GLN A 522 -29.23 10.95 -23.69
N GLN A 523 -29.98 10.33 -22.75
CA GLN A 523 -31.21 9.58 -23.01
C GLN A 523 -31.05 8.45 -24.05
N ILE A 524 -29.85 7.85 -24.11
CA ILE A 524 -29.54 6.74 -25.00
C ILE A 524 -29.91 5.42 -24.30
N GLN A 525 -30.77 4.63 -24.96
CA GLN A 525 -31.16 3.31 -24.50
C GLN A 525 -30.40 2.24 -25.27
N ILE A 526 -29.59 1.45 -24.55
CA ILE A 526 -28.88 0.30 -25.07
C ILE A 526 -28.74 -0.77 -23.95
N ARG A 527 -28.76 -2.03 -24.33
CA ARG A 527 -28.44 -3.07 -23.37
C ARG A 527 -26.97 -2.96 -22.95
N CYS A 528 -26.70 -2.91 -21.66
CA CYS A 528 -25.36 -2.74 -21.15
C CYS A 528 -25.00 -3.80 -20.11
N LEU A 529 -23.89 -4.52 -20.34
CA LEU A 529 -23.25 -5.41 -19.39
C LEU A 529 -21.99 -4.73 -18.81
N ARG A 530 -21.88 -4.67 -17.49
CA ARG A 530 -20.67 -4.16 -16.83
C ARG A 530 -19.88 -5.32 -16.23
N LEU A 531 -18.62 -5.47 -16.63
CA LEU A 531 -17.67 -6.46 -16.12
C LEU A 531 -16.56 -5.77 -15.35
N GLY A 532 -16.34 -6.20 -14.14
CA GLY A 532 -15.34 -5.65 -13.19
C GLY A 532 -15.45 -6.33 -11.84
N LEU A 533 -14.81 -5.76 -10.83
CA LEU A 533 -14.75 -6.36 -9.49
C LEU A 533 -16.06 -6.12 -8.74
N SER A 534 -16.74 -7.21 -8.39
CA SER A 534 -18.00 -7.19 -7.64
C SER A 534 -17.79 -6.82 -6.16
N ASP A 535 -18.91 -6.66 -5.41
CA ASP A 535 -18.93 -6.12 -4.05
C ASP A 535 -18.43 -7.13 -3.00
N HIS A 536 -17.16 -7.54 -3.09
CA HIS A 536 -16.43 -8.26 -2.06
C HIS A 536 -14.94 -7.97 -2.14
N PHE A 537 -14.22 -8.16 -1.02
CA PHE A 537 -12.77 -8.01 -1.01
C PHE A 537 -12.09 -9.23 -1.60
N PRO A 538 -11.03 -9.06 -2.42
CA PRO A 538 -10.33 -10.19 -3.04
C PRO A 538 -9.62 -11.06 -2.00
N SER A 539 -9.57 -12.35 -2.27
CA SER A 539 -8.67 -13.25 -1.55
C SER A 539 -7.21 -12.98 -1.95
N HIS A 540 -6.27 -13.62 -1.27
CA HIS A 540 -4.86 -13.61 -1.66
C HIS A 540 -4.56 -14.85 -2.53
N GLY A 541 -3.71 -14.67 -3.54
CA GLY A 541 -3.36 -15.71 -4.51
C GLY A 541 -2.55 -15.12 -5.66
N SER A 542 -2.40 -15.82 -6.78
CA SER A 542 -1.90 -15.21 -7.99
C SER A 542 -2.95 -14.23 -8.58
N ARG A 543 -2.51 -13.29 -9.42
CA ARG A 543 -3.45 -12.36 -10.09
C ARG A 543 -4.49 -13.12 -10.90
N GLU A 544 -4.08 -14.15 -11.60
CA GLU A 544 -4.96 -15.03 -12.41
C GLU A 544 -6.01 -15.74 -11.54
N GLN A 545 -5.61 -16.28 -10.38
CA GLN A 545 -6.53 -16.94 -9.45
C GLN A 545 -7.57 -15.96 -8.89
N VAL A 546 -7.15 -14.73 -8.58
CA VAL A 546 -8.07 -13.71 -8.09
C VAL A 546 -8.98 -13.19 -9.21
N LEU A 547 -8.50 -13.05 -10.45
CA LEU A 547 -9.36 -12.75 -11.59
C LEU A 547 -10.41 -13.84 -11.80
N GLN A 548 -10.03 -15.12 -11.68
CA GLN A 548 -10.96 -16.24 -11.76
C GLN A 548 -12.02 -16.21 -10.65
N GLU A 549 -11.65 -15.83 -9.41
CA GLU A 549 -12.58 -15.64 -8.29
C GLU A 549 -13.69 -14.63 -8.63
N TYR A 550 -13.35 -13.56 -9.36
CA TYR A 550 -14.31 -12.56 -9.83
C TYR A 550 -15.00 -12.91 -11.15
N GLY A 551 -14.65 -14.02 -11.79
CA GLY A 551 -15.12 -14.34 -13.15
C GLY A 551 -14.60 -13.35 -14.20
N MET A 552 -13.43 -12.76 -13.94
CA MET A 552 -12.75 -11.79 -14.80
C MET A 552 -11.57 -12.42 -15.57
N ASP A 553 -11.42 -13.73 -15.48
CA ASP A 553 -10.59 -14.51 -16.40
C ASP A 553 -11.31 -14.68 -17.76
N ILE A 554 -10.60 -15.15 -18.77
CA ILE A 554 -11.14 -15.27 -20.13
C ILE A 554 -12.42 -16.11 -20.19
N ASP A 555 -12.49 -17.21 -19.43
CA ASP A 555 -13.65 -18.09 -19.41
C ASP A 555 -14.86 -17.49 -18.71
N GLY A 556 -14.63 -16.75 -17.63
CA GLY A 556 -15.67 -16.02 -16.89
C GLY A 556 -16.26 -14.89 -17.72
N ILE A 557 -15.40 -14.09 -18.36
CA ILE A 557 -15.83 -12.99 -19.26
C ILE A 557 -16.59 -13.56 -20.45
N ARG A 558 -16.07 -14.61 -21.11
CA ARG A 558 -16.74 -15.32 -22.22
C ARG A 558 -18.15 -15.75 -21.83
N ARG A 559 -18.30 -16.43 -20.69
CA ARG A 559 -19.60 -16.90 -20.18
C ARG A 559 -20.56 -15.74 -19.97
N SER A 560 -20.13 -14.69 -19.31
CA SER A 560 -20.94 -13.51 -19.02
C SER A 560 -21.42 -12.83 -20.31
N ILE A 561 -20.56 -12.69 -21.31
CA ILE A 561 -20.91 -12.11 -22.62
C ILE A 561 -21.89 -13.02 -23.36
N THR A 562 -21.65 -14.32 -23.42
CA THR A 562 -22.51 -15.27 -24.12
C THR A 562 -23.90 -15.36 -23.47
N GLU A 563 -23.98 -15.39 -22.15
CA GLU A 563 -25.25 -15.34 -21.41
C GLU A 563 -26.02 -14.04 -21.69
N PHE A 564 -25.33 -12.91 -21.68
CA PHE A 564 -25.90 -11.61 -21.94
C PHE A 564 -26.42 -11.47 -23.37
N THR A 565 -25.69 -11.93 -24.38
CA THR A 565 -26.10 -11.87 -25.79
C THR A 565 -27.09 -12.96 -26.16
N GLY A 566 -26.99 -14.16 -25.58
CA GLY A 566 -27.87 -15.31 -25.86
C GLY A 566 -29.30 -15.18 -25.30
N GLU A 567 -29.52 -14.38 -24.25
CA GLU A 567 -30.87 -14.11 -23.73
C GLU A 567 -31.77 -13.37 -24.73
N ILE A 568 -31.20 -12.62 -25.69
CA ILE A 568 -31.99 -11.98 -26.77
C ILE A 568 -32.72 -13.01 -27.62
N GLU A 569 -32.09 -14.13 -27.97
CA GLU A 569 -32.73 -15.17 -28.76
C GLU A 569 -33.92 -15.83 -28.05
N LYS A 570 -33.89 -15.90 -26.71
CA LYS A 570 -34.99 -16.46 -25.90
C LYS A 570 -36.17 -15.49 -25.79
N ILE A 571 -35.90 -14.18 -25.62
CA ILE A 571 -36.96 -13.16 -25.47
C ILE A 571 -37.68 -12.89 -26.80
N GLN A 572 -36.98 -12.90 -27.94
CA GLN A 572 -37.60 -12.73 -29.27
C GLN A 572 -38.43 -13.93 -29.71
N ARG A 573 -38.25 -15.11 -29.11
CA ARG A 573 -39.05 -16.34 -29.41
C ARG A 573 -40.33 -16.45 -28.57
N ILE A 574 -40.67 -15.49 -27.70
CA ILE A 574 -41.97 -15.51 -27.02
C ILE A 574 -42.98 -14.85 -27.98
N PRO A 575 -43.91 -15.64 -28.57
CA PRO A 575 -44.90 -15.08 -29.47
C PRO A 575 -45.80 -14.11 -28.69
N ALA A 576 -46.01 -12.90 -29.24
CA ALA A 576 -46.98 -11.96 -28.73
C ALA A 576 -48.35 -12.66 -28.67
N LYS A 577 -48.90 -12.81 -27.46
CA LYS A 577 -50.26 -13.33 -27.26
C LYS A 577 -51.26 -12.22 -27.43
#